data_58d25e3ee0e6fa6796e2656953285959
#
_entry.id   58d25e3ee0e6fa6796e2656953285959
#
_cell.length_a   1.000
_cell.length_b   1.000
_cell.length_c   1.000
_cell.angle_alpha   90.00
_cell.angle_beta   90.00
_cell.angle_gamma   90.00
#
_symmetry.space_group_name_H-M   'P 1'
#
loop_
_entity.id
_entity.type
_entity.pdbx_description
1 polymer ?
#
loop_
_entity_poly.entity_id
_entity_poly.type
_entity_poly.pdbx_seq_one_letter_code
_entity_poly.pdbx_strand_id
1 'polypeptide(L)'
;MEQQNGETEFKATGITSMFREVWTIGEKKLAGLHTPEQMYKAFADFYKEIVNEYGKVTHCFADYGALGQVLTYGMNRYLQQNGIPLQVQDCIKGRIVDRIELDCHLFGQMRRFILKKCKYLIEAYQQALWDDKHEDERLDDGTTPVDDLDASEYSIFPFYDKLMLNIN
;
A
#
# COMPACT_ATOMS: atom_id res chain seq x y z
N MET A 1 12.02 4.71 26.45
CA MET A 1 11.12 5.28 25.39
C MET A 1 11.78 4.93 24.08
N GLU A 2 11.44 3.77 23.53
CA GLU A 2 11.88 3.37 22.19
C GLU A 2 11.12 4.25 21.21
N GLN A 3 11.83 5.15 20.52
CA GLN A 3 11.32 5.81 19.35
C GLN A 3 11.31 4.76 18.24
N GLN A 4 10.15 4.20 17.92
CA GLN A 4 9.95 3.55 16.65
C GLN A 4 10.30 4.58 15.59
N ASN A 5 11.26 4.25 14.74
CA ASN A 5 11.54 5.03 13.53
C ASN A 5 10.29 4.96 12.66
N GLY A 6 9.43 5.97 12.75
CA GLY A 6 8.20 6.02 11.97
C GLY A 6 8.58 6.09 10.50
N GLU A 7 8.27 5.06 9.75
CA GLU A 7 8.35 5.05 8.29
C GLU A 7 6.95 5.23 7.72
N THR A 8 6.84 5.95 6.61
CA THR A 8 5.58 6.11 5.89
C THR A 8 5.78 5.63 4.46
N GLU A 9 4.95 4.67 4.05
CA GLU A 9 5.03 4.04 2.75
C GLU A 9 3.86 4.45 1.86
N PHE A 10 4.17 4.84 0.62
CA PHE A 10 3.19 5.07 -0.43
C PHE A 10 3.41 4.06 -1.55
N LYS A 11 2.34 3.38 -1.95
CA LYS A 11 2.34 2.46 -3.08
C LYS A 11 1.26 2.88 -4.08
N ALA A 12 1.60 2.85 -5.36
CA ALA A 12 0.66 3.06 -6.44
C ALA A 12 0.46 1.75 -7.19
N THR A 13 -0.80 1.34 -7.33
CA THR A 13 -1.19 0.08 -7.97
C THR A 13 -2.11 0.36 -9.15
N GLY A 14 -1.79 -0.20 -10.30
CA GLY A 14 -2.64 -0.27 -11.47
C GLY A 14 -3.31 -1.65 -11.56
N ILE A 15 -4.62 -1.65 -11.80
CA ILE A 15 -5.37 -2.88 -12.07
C ILE A 15 -5.92 -2.76 -13.49
N THR A 16 -5.60 -3.75 -14.33
CA THR A 16 -6.08 -3.75 -15.72
C THR A 16 -7.58 -4.01 -15.81
N SER A 17 -8.19 -3.69 -16.95
CA SER A 17 -9.61 -3.91 -17.17
C SER A 17 -10.01 -5.35 -16.86
N MET A 18 -11.22 -5.52 -16.30
CA MET A 18 -11.75 -6.81 -15.85
C MET A 18 -10.90 -7.51 -14.78
N PHE A 19 -10.09 -6.75 -14.03
CA PHE A 19 -9.26 -7.27 -12.93
C PHE A 19 -8.30 -8.41 -13.33
N ARG A 20 -7.77 -8.37 -14.56
CA ARG A 20 -6.92 -9.44 -15.08
C ARG A 20 -5.53 -9.42 -14.47
N GLU A 21 -4.93 -8.25 -14.38
CA GLU A 21 -3.57 -8.09 -13.89
C GLU A 21 -3.48 -6.97 -12.87
N VAL A 22 -2.55 -7.11 -11.95
CA VAL A 22 -2.24 -6.15 -10.88
C VAL A 22 -0.77 -5.76 -10.99
N TRP A 23 -0.52 -4.46 -11.13
CA TRP A 23 0.80 -3.88 -11.30
C TRP A 23 1.11 -2.89 -10.19
N THR A 24 2.18 -3.09 -9.41
CA THR A 24 2.72 -1.99 -8.62
C THR A 24 3.55 -1.10 -9.54
N ILE A 25 3.09 0.13 -9.74
CA ILE A 25 3.62 1.08 -10.73
C ILE A 25 4.43 2.22 -10.11
N GLY A 26 4.38 2.38 -8.81
CA GLY A 26 5.14 3.40 -8.10
C GLY A 26 5.20 3.14 -6.61
N GLU A 27 6.26 3.63 -6.00
CA GLU A 27 6.44 3.61 -4.55
C GLU A 27 7.20 4.85 -4.09
N LYS A 28 6.96 5.23 -2.83
CA LYS A 28 7.72 6.26 -2.15
C LYS A 28 7.78 5.94 -0.67
N LYS A 29 8.97 6.02 -0.11
CA LYS A 29 9.25 5.80 1.31
C LYS A 29 9.71 7.09 1.95
N LEU A 30 9.11 7.45 3.07
CA LEU A 30 9.56 8.54 3.92
C LEU A 30 10.17 7.94 5.18
N ALA A 31 11.48 8.07 5.32
CA ALA A 31 12.21 7.58 6.48
C ALA A 31 12.24 8.65 7.59
N GLY A 32 12.04 8.22 8.84
CA GLY A 32 12.10 9.08 10.01
C GLY A 32 10.79 9.75 10.39
N LEU A 33 10.85 10.61 11.42
CA LEU A 33 9.68 11.33 11.92
C LEU A 33 9.36 12.53 11.02
N HIS A 34 8.12 12.61 10.57
CA HIS A 34 7.60 13.70 9.76
C HIS A 34 6.43 14.37 10.45
N THR A 35 6.29 15.70 10.24
CA THR A 35 5.03 16.36 10.60
C THR A 35 3.91 15.90 9.67
N PRO A 36 2.63 15.97 10.12
CA PRO A 36 1.50 15.66 9.25
C PRO A 36 1.54 16.43 7.92
N GLU A 37 1.89 17.72 7.95
CA GLU A 37 1.96 18.57 6.76
C GLU A 37 3.06 18.10 5.79
N GLN A 38 4.21 17.66 6.29
CA GLN A 38 5.28 17.10 5.46
C GLN A 38 4.82 15.82 4.77
N MET A 39 4.12 14.96 5.49
CA MET A 39 3.55 13.72 4.96
C MET A 39 2.47 14.00 3.91
N TYR A 40 1.56 14.96 4.16
CA TYR A 40 0.52 15.34 3.22
C TYR A 40 1.10 15.90 1.93
N LYS A 41 2.12 16.76 2.05
CA LYS A 41 2.83 17.30 0.88
C LYS A 41 3.51 16.21 0.08
N ALA A 42 4.25 15.31 0.75
CA ALA A 42 4.95 14.21 0.10
C ALA A 42 3.99 13.27 -0.64
N PHE A 43 2.82 12.99 -0.06
CA PHE A 43 1.76 12.22 -0.71
C PHE A 43 1.19 12.95 -1.93
N ALA A 44 0.90 14.24 -1.81
CA ALA A 44 0.37 15.03 -2.93
C ALA A 44 1.36 15.11 -4.10
N ASP A 45 2.66 15.23 -3.82
CA ASP A 45 3.70 15.22 -4.84
C ASP A 45 3.78 13.84 -5.52
N PHE A 46 3.76 12.75 -4.75
CA PHE A 46 3.70 11.38 -5.29
C PHE A 46 2.45 11.14 -6.15
N TYR A 47 1.28 11.58 -5.68
CA TYR A 47 0.04 11.51 -6.46
C TYR A 47 0.18 12.19 -7.83
N LYS A 48 0.76 13.41 -7.86
CA LYS A 48 0.98 14.13 -9.12
C LYS A 48 1.92 13.40 -10.07
N GLU A 49 2.98 12.79 -9.55
CA GLU A 49 3.90 11.96 -10.33
C GLU A 49 3.14 10.79 -10.99
N ILE A 50 2.33 10.07 -10.20
CA ILE A 50 1.54 8.94 -10.70
C ILE A 50 0.51 9.37 -11.73
N VAL A 51 -0.22 10.46 -11.49
CA VAL A 51 -1.22 10.97 -12.44
C VAL A 51 -0.58 11.41 -13.75
N ASN A 52 0.60 12.04 -13.71
CA ASN A 52 1.31 12.46 -14.90
C ASN A 52 1.81 11.30 -15.74
N GLU A 53 2.23 10.20 -15.12
CA GLU A 53 2.80 9.05 -15.83
C GLU A 53 1.72 8.04 -16.27
N TYR A 54 0.70 7.80 -15.44
CA TYR A 54 -0.26 6.72 -15.63
C TYR A 54 -1.71 7.17 -15.77
N GLY A 55 -2.00 8.43 -15.49
CA GLY A 55 -3.36 8.97 -15.56
C GLY A 55 -4.11 8.94 -14.23
N LYS A 56 -5.44 8.97 -14.30
CA LYS A 56 -6.31 9.19 -13.14
C LYS A 56 -6.21 8.10 -12.09
N VAL A 57 -5.95 8.50 -10.84
CA VAL A 57 -6.12 7.65 -9.65
C VAL A 57 -7.59 7.68 -9.20
N THR A 58 -8.19 6.51 -8.98
CA THR A 58 -9.62 6.37 -8.65
C THR A 58 -9.89 6.09 -7.18
N HIS A 59 -8.96 5.44 -6.49
CA HIS A 59 -9.09 5.06 -5.09
C HIS A 59 -7.79 5.34 -4.33
N CYS A 60 -7.90 5.65 -3.05
CA CYS A 60 -6.77 5.74 -2.15
C CYS A 60 -7.18 5.18 -0.80
N PHE A 61 -6.38 4.26 -0.30
CA PHE A 61 -6.58 3.61 1.00
C PHE A 61 -5.38 3.89 1.89
N ALA A 62 -5.63 4.11 3.18
CA ALA A 62 -4.57 4.34 4.14
C ALA A 62 -4.84 3.64 5.47
N ASP A 63 -3.77 3.20 6.10
CA ASP A 63 -3.75 2.78 7.49
C ASP A 63 -2.88 3.75 8.29
N TYR A 64 -3.48 4.47 9.21
CA TYR A 64 -2.76 5.40 10.08
C TYR A 64 -2.67 4.91 11.53
N GLY A 65 -3.01 3.65 11.79
CA GLY A 65 -3.02 3.10 13.13
C GLY A 65 -3.98 3.84 14.08
N ALA A 66 -3.59 4.02 15.33
CA ALA A 66 -4.43 4.61 16.35
C ALA A 66 -4.81 6.09 16.11
N LEU A 67 -4.05 6.82 15.31
CA LEU A 67 -4.31 8.22 14.94
C LEU A 67 -5.03 8.37 13.59
N GLY A 68 -5.46 7.24 12.99
CA GLY A 68 -5.94 7.14 11.63
C GLY A 68 -6.98 8.17 11.22
N GLN A 69 -8.04 8.33 12.00
CA GLN A 69 -9.12 9.26 11.65
C GLN A 69 -8.66 10.72 11.57
N VAL A 70 -7.81 11.15 12.50
CA VAL A 70 -7.30 12.53 12.52
C VAL A 70 -6.40 12.80 11.34
N LEU A 71 -5.51 11.85 11.02
CA LEU A 71 -4.58 11.97 9.90
C LEU A 71 -5.31 11.88 8.55
N THR A 72 -6.29 10.97 8.42
CA THR A 72 -7.14 10.87 7.23
C THR A 72 -7.91 12.15 6.98
N TYR A 73 -8.52 12.73 8.03
CA TYR A 73 -9.24 14.00 7.92
C TYR A 73 -8.30 15.13 7.48
N GLY A 74 -7.13 15.25 8.10
CA GLY A 74 -6.12 16.25 7.75
C GLY A 74 -5.64 16.10 6.31
N MET A 75 -5.36 14.88 5.88
CA MET A 75 -4.96 14.58 4.50
C MET A 75 -6.04 14.98 3.51
N ASN A 76 -7.29 14.58 3.73
CA ASN A 76 -8.40 14.91 2.84
C ASN A 76 -8.62 16.42 2.73
N ARG A 77 -8.50 17.13 3.85
CA ARG A 77 -8.57 18.60 3.86
C ARG A 77 -7.42 19.23 3.06
N TYR A 78 -6.20 18.71 3.24
CA TYR A 78 -5.02 19.18 2.49
C TYR A 78 -5.18 18.95 0.99
N LEU A 79 -5.62 17.77 0.56
CA LEU A 79 -5.88 17.45 -0.84
C LEU A 79 -6.92 18.37 -1.46
N GLN A 80 -8.04 18.59 -0.78
CA GLN A 80 -9.09 19.50 -1.21
C GLN A 80 -8.58 20.93 -1.38
N GLN A 81 -7.81 21.46 -0.41
CA GLN A 81 -7.23 22.80 -0.47
C GLN A 81 -6.24 22.97 -1.63
N ASN A 82 -5.61 21.88 -2.06
CA ASN A 82 -4.67 21.88 -3.19
C ASN A 82 -5.32 21.45 -4.52
N GLY A 83 -6.65 21.39 -4.59
CA GLY A 83 -7.38 21.07 -5.82
C GLY A 83 -7.18 19.63 -6.32
N ILE A 84 -6.80 18.70 -5.45
CA ILE A 84 -6.61 17.29 -5.78
C ILE A 84 -7.94 16.55 -5.56
N PRO A 85 -8.57 16.02 -6.64
CA PRO A 85 -9.88 15.37 -6.56
C PRO A 85 -9.75 13.90 -6.13
N LEU A 86 -9.09 13.64 -5.02
CA LEU A 86 -8.89 12.34 -4.43
C LEU A 86 -9.32 12.36 -2.97
N GLN A 87 -10.00 11.31 -2.54
CA GLN A 87 -10.37 11.09 -1.15
C GLN A 87 -9.64 9.85 -0.63
N VAL A 88 -8.91 10.03 0.45
CA VAL A 88 -8.29 8.93 1.20
C VAL A 88 -9.35 8.30 2.07
N GLN A 89 -9.46 6.98 2.01
CA GLN A 89 -10.38 6.13 2.77
C GLN A 89 -9.58 5.22 3.69
N ASP A 90 -10.22 4.76 4.77
CA ASP A 90 -9.61 3.74 5.62
C ASP A 90 -9.44 2.43 4.83
N CYS A 91 -8.31 1.78 5.00
CA CYS A 91 -8.05 0.50 4.36
C CYS A 91 -8.92 -0.61 4.97
N ILE A 92 -9.26 -1.59 4.15
CA ILE A 92 -9.83 -2.85 4.61
C ILE A 92 -8.67 -3.77 4.98
N LYS A 93 -8.44 -3.98 6.28
CA LYS A 93 -7.28 -4.75 6.75
C LYS A 93 -7.43 -6.24 6.44
N GLY A 94 -8.59 -6.84 6.71
CA GLY A 94 -8.78 -8.28 6.61
C GLY A 94 -7.82 -9.06 7.53
N ARG A 95 -7.78 -10.38 7.37
CA ARG A 95 -6.77 -11.21 8.03
C ARG A 95 -5.49 -11.17 7.19
N ILE A 96 -4.33 -11.20 7.84
CA ILE A 96 -3.03 -11.22 7.16
C ILE A 96 -2.93 -12.41 6.20
N VAL A 97 -3.39 -13.59 6.63
CA VAL A 97 -3.39 -14.81 5.81
C VAL A 97 -4.20 -14.63 4.52
N ASP A 98 -5.36 -13.96 4.55
CA ASP A 98 -6.19 -13.75 3.36
C ASP A 98 -5.49 -12.80 2.36
N ARG A 99 -4.76 -11.81 2.86
CA ARG A 99 -3.98 -10.87 2.04
C ARG A 99 -2.80 -11.58 1.36
N ILE A 100 -2.09 -12.42 2.11
CA ILE A 100 -1.00 -13.24 1.58
C ILE A 100 -1.52 -14.24 0.55
N GLU A 101 -2.66 -14.90 0.83
CA GLU A 101 -3.29 -15.83 -0.09
C GLU A 101 -3.64 -15.17 -1.43
N LEU A 102 -4.21 -13.95 -1.40
CA LEU A 102 -4.50 -13.18 -2.60
C LEU A 102 -3.23 -12.92 -3.42
N ASP A 103 -2.16 -12.44 -2.79
CA ASP A 103 -0.90 -12.18 -3.50
C ASP A 103 -0.28 -13.47 -4.06
N CYS A 104 -0.23 -14.55 -3.28
CA CYS A 104 0.25 -15.85 -3.74
C CYS A 104 -0.56 -16.37 -4.93
N HIS A 105 -1.88 -16.20 -4.90
CA HIS A 105 -2.77 -16.57 -5.98
C HIS A 105 -2.46 -15.78 -7.26
N LEU A 106 -2.34 -14.45 -7.14
CA LEU A 106 -2.03 -13.58 -8.27
C LEU A 106 -0.64 -13.87 -8.86
N PHE A 107 0.38 -14.09 -8.04
CA PHE A 107 1.72 -14.48 -8.50
C PHE A 107 1.70 -15.86 -9.17
N GLY A 108 1.04 -16.85 -8.56
CA GLY A 108 0.92 -18.20 -9.11
C GLY A 108 0.23 -18.24 -10.47
N GLN A 109 -0.66 -17.32 -10.75
CA GLN A 109 -1.33 -17.17 -12.05
C GLN A 109 -0.62 -16.21 -13.01
N MET A 110 0.56 -15.69 -12.65
CA MET A 110 1.31 -14.70 -13.44
C MET A 110 0.48 -13.42 -13.72
N ARG A 111 -0.30 -12.98 -12.73
CA ARG A 111 -1.16 -11.80 -12.80
C ARG A 111 -0.68 -10.66 -11.91
N ARG A 112 0.32 -10.88 -11.06
CA ARG A 112 0.92 -9.92 -10.16
C ARG A 112 2.28 -9.48 -10.68
N PHE A 113 2.43 -8.19 -10.93
CA PHE A 113 3.66 -7.60 -11.47
C PHE A 113 4.12 -6.42 -10.63
N ILE A 114 5.42 -6.22 -10.54
CA ILE A 114 6.04 -5.12 -9.83
C ILE A 114 7.07 -4.50 -10.76
N LEU A 115 6.96 -3.20 -11.02
CA LEU A 115 7.95 -2.51 -11.84
C LEU A 115 9.31 -2.49 -11.13
N LYS A 116 10.39 -2.62 -11.90
CA LYS A 116 11.77 -2.65 -11.37
C LYS A 116 12.15 -1.43 -10.53
N LYS A 117 11.48 -0.30 -10.73
CA LYS A 117 11.68 0.91 -9.94
C LYS A 117 11.14 0.80 -8.51
N CYS A 118 10.22 -0.12 -8.25
CA CYS A 118 9.64 -0.39 -6.92
C CYS A 118 10.55 -1.34 -6.13
N LYS A 119 11.73 -0.85 -5.76
CA LYS A 119 12.80 -1.66 -5.15
C LYS A 119 12.48 -2.07 -3.71
N TYR A 120 11.85 -1.19 -2.93
CA TYR A 120 11.47 -1.47 -1.54
C TYR A 120 10.46 -2.61 -1.47
N LEU A 121 9.44 -2.59 -2.32
CA LEU A 121 8.47 -3.68 -2.35
C LEU A 121 9.09 -5.01 -2.84
N ILE A 122 9.97 -4.97 -3.85
CA ILE A 122 10.68 -6.17 -4.31
C ILE A 122 11.51 -6.77 -3.18
N GLU A 123 12.26 -5.94 -2.47
CA GLU A 123 13.06 -6.35 -1.32
C GLU A 123 12.19 -6.92 -0.20
N ALA A 124 11.05 -6.28 0.09
CA ALA A 124 10.10 -6.72 1.09
C ALA A 124 9.56 -8.14 0.81
N TYR A 125 9.20 -8.44 -0.44
CA TYR A 125 8.81 -9.81 -0.82
C TYR A 125 9.94 -10.82 -0.70
N GLN A 126 11.18 -10.42 -0.95
CA GLN A 126 12.35 -11.30 -0.82
C GLN A 126 12.71 -11.61 0.63
N GLN A 127 12.37 -10.72 1.55
CA GLN A 127 12.67 -10.83 2.98
C GLN A 127 11.48 -11.28 3.83
N ALA A 128 10.29 -11.42 3.25
CA ALA A 128 9.09 -11.83 3.97
C ALA A 128 9.25 -13.23 4.58
N LEU A 129 9.00 -13.33 5.88
CA LEU A 129 9.05 -14.56 6.65
C LEU A 129 7.75 -14.75 7.43
N TRP A 130 7.39 -16.00 7.68
CA TRP A 130 6.34 -16.35 8.63
C TRP A 130 6.85 -16.23 10.06
N ASP A 131 5.96 -15.89 10.98
CA ASP A 131 6.26 -15.96 12.41
C ASP A 131 6.18 -17.41 12.90
N ASP A 132 7.29 -17.95 13.41
CA ASP A 132 7.35 -19.32 13.94
C ASP A 132 6.44 -19.56 15.16
N LYS A 133 5.99 -18.48 15.81
CA LYS A 133 5.15 -18.53 17.01
C LYS A 133 3.66 -18.33 16.71
N HIS A 134 3.36 -17.70 15.58
CA HIS A 134 2.01 -17.36 15.14
C HIS A 134 1.85 -17.74 13.67
N GLU A 135 1.37 -18.95 13.42
CA GLU A 135 1.32 -19.58 12.10
C GLU A 135 0.55 -18.76 11.02
N ASP A 136 -0.32 -17.84 11.45
CA ASP A 136 -1.15 -17.03 10.55
C ASP A 136 -0.62 -15.59 10.39
N GLU A 137 0.58 -15.30 10.91
CA GLU A 137 1.16 -13.95 10.92
C GLU A 137 2.53 -13.93 10.23
N ARG A 138 2.89 -12.76 9.70
CA ARG A 138 4.26 -12.50 9.26
C ARG A 138 5.13 -12.17 10.46
N LEU A 139 6.42 -12.48 10.33
CA LEU A 139 7.42 -12.03 11.30
C LEU A 139 7.53 -10.50 11.22
N ASP A 140 7.08 -9.84 12.28
CA ASP A 140 7.16 -8.37 12.48
C ASP A 140 7.99 -8.09 13.74
N ASP A 141 9.29 -8.30 13.63
CA ASP A 141 10.27 -8.07 14.70
C ASP A 141 11.14 -6.83 14.47
N GLY A 142 10.77 -6.00 13.47
CA GLY A 142 11.51 -4.83 13.05
C GLY A 142 12.70 -5.13 12.14
N THR A 143 12.93 -6.40 11.78
CA THR A 143 13.98 -6.80 10.82
C THR A 143 13.45 -7.01 9.41
N THR A 144 12.14 -7.23 9.28
CA THR A 144 11.46 -7.42 7.98
C THR A 144 10.66 -6.17 7.60
N PRO A 145 10.67 -5.76 6.33
CA PRO A 145 9.94 -4.57 5.87
C PRO A 145 8.45 -4.86 5.65
N VAL A 146 7.73 -5.16 6.74
CA VAL A 146 6.30 -5.53 6.72
C VAL A 146 5.43 -4.40 6.22
N ASP A 147 5.76 -3.15 6.55
CA ASP A 147 5.00 -1.95 6.14
C ASP A 147 4.90 -1.82 4.61
N ASP A 148 5.96 -2.19 3.88
CA ASP A 148 5.97 -2.19 2.41
C ASP A 148 4.97 -3.21 1.84
N LEU A 149 4.88 -4.39 2.45
CA LEU A 149 3.93 -5.44 2.06
C LEU A 149 2.51 -5.01 2.39
N ASP A 150 2.27 -4.54 3.60
CA ASP A 150 0.96 -4.07 4.06
C ASP A 150 0.43 -2.94 3.17
N ALA A 151 1.25 -1.93 2.85
CA ALA A 151 0.86 -0.84 1.97
C ALA A 151 0.48 -1.34 0.56
N SER A 152 1.20 -2.34 0.03
CA SER A 152 0.88 -2.97 -1.25
C SER A 152 -0.43 -3.74 -1.19
N GLU A 153 -0.62 -4.57 -0.17
CA GLU A 153 -1.81 -5.40 0.01
C GLU A 153 -3.08 -4.55 0.25
N TYR A 154 -3.00 -3.50 1.05
CA TYR A 154 -4.12 -2.58 1.25
C TYR A 154 -4.60 -1.91 -0.04
N SER A 155 -3.73 -1.78 -1.03
CA SER A 155 -4.10 -1.21 -2.33
C SER A 155 -4.95 -2.16 -3.19
N ILE A 156 -4.89 -3.47 -2.95
CA ILE A 156 -5.56 -4.50 -3.76
C ILE A 156 -6.65 -5.28 -3.00
N PHE A 157 -6.51 -5.42 -1.70
CA PHE A 157 -7.43 -6.22 -0.88
C PHE A 157 -8.90 -5.77 -0.95
N PRO A 158 -9.25 -4.47 -1.10
CA PRO A 158 -10.62 -4.05 -1.34
C PRO A 158 -11.27 -4.66 -2.60
N PHE A 159 -10.47 -5.20 -3.50
CA PHE A 159 -10.92 -5.85 -4.75
C PHE A 159 -10.78 -7.38 -4.70
N TYR A 160 -10.60 -7.96 -3.51
CA TYR A 160 -10.35 -9.39 -3.29
C TYR A 160 -11.30 -10.28 -4.08
N ASP A 161 -12.62 -10.12 -3.92
CA ASP A 161 -13.60 -10.96 -4.61
C ASP A 161 -13.48 -10.90 -6.13
N LYS A 162 -13.23 -9.70 -6.69
CA LYS A 162 -13.08 -9.50 -8.14
C LYS A 162 -11.78 -10.09 -8.67
N LEU A 163 -10.71 -10.01 -7.87
CA LEU A 163 -9.40 -10.56 -8.24
C LEU A 163 -9.37 -12.08 -8.14
N MET A 164 -10.08 -12.66 -7.17
CA MET A 164 -10.19 -14.11 -6.99
C MET A 164 -11.13 -14.76 -8.01
N LEU A 165 -12.17 -14.05 -8.48
CA LEU A 165 -13.13 -14.60 -9.47
C LEU A 165 -12.56 -14.75 -10.88
N ASN A 166 -11.50 -14.02 -11.24
CA ASN A 166 -10.86 -14.10 -12.56
C ASN A 166 -9.92 -15.31 -12.70
N ILE A 167 -10.43 -16.50 -12.36
CA ILE A 167 -9.71 -17.78 -12.40
C ILE A 167 -10.00 -18.48 -13.74
N ASN A 168 -9.74 -17.86 -14.88
CA ASN A 168 -9.77 -18.56 -16.18
C ASN A 168 -8.81 -17.91 -17.15
#